data_d6d63f28ca267183bc93914b8af06130
#
_entry.id   d6d63f28ca267183bc93914b8af06130
#
_cell.length_a   1.000
_cell.length_b   1.000
_cell.length_c   1.000
_cell.angle_alpha   90.00
_cell.angle_beta   90.00
_cell.angle_gamma   90.00
#
_symmetry.space_group_name_H-M   'P 1'
#
loop_
_entity.id
_entity.type
_entity.pdbx_description
1 polymer ?
#
loop_
_entity_poly.entity_id
_entity_poly.type
_entity_poly.pdbx_seq_one_letter_code
_entity_poly.pdbx_strand_id
1 'polypeptide(L)'
;MREIKLQDLKSKAPMELLAFAEEHEVENASTMRKQELMFAILKQLASRDIEIIGEGVIEVLLDGFGFLRSPDANYLAGPDDIYVSPTQIRRLGLRTGDTVEGLIRSPKEGERYFALLKVNTINFEDPERVRHKVNFDNLTPLYPNERLKLEIEDPTRKDFSSRVIDVVAPIGKGQRALIVAPPRTGKTVLLQNIAQSITTNHPECYLIVLLIDERPEEVTDMQRSVKGEVVSSTFDEPAVRHVQVAEMVIEKAKRLVEHGRDVVILLDSITRLGRAYNTVVPSSGKVLTGGVDANALQRPKRFFGAARNIEEGGSLTIIATALIDTGSRMDEVIFEEFKGTGNSEIILDRKVADKRVFPAIDITRSGTRKEELLVPPDILKKMYVLRRILNPMGTVDAIEFLMGKLRETPKGNATFFDSMNT
;
A
#
# COMPACT_ATOMS: atom_id res chain seq x y z
N MET A 1 -26.73 20.48 -15.11
CA MET A 1 -26.84 20.14 -13.68
C MET A 1 -25.49 20.45 -13.04
N ARG A 2 -25.47 21.05 -11.86
CA ARG A 2 -24.21 21.26 -11.16
C ARG A 2 -23.98 20.03 -10.27
N GLU A 3 -22.91 19.30 -10.52
CA GLU A 3 -22.46 18.19 -9.69
C GLU A 3 -21.40 18.67 -8.73
N ILE A 4 -21.42 18.19 -7.48
CA ILE A 4 -20.40 18.45 -6.48
C ILE A 4 -19.90 17.11 -5.93
N LYS A 5 -18.61 16.91 -5.92
CA LYS A 5 -17.99 15.73 -5.31
C LYS A 5 -17.82 15.95 -3.81
N LEU A 6 -18.29 15.00 -3.02
CA LEU A 6 -18.14 15.01 -1.56
C LEU A 6 -16.66 15.11 -1.15
N GLN A 7 -15.78 14.47 -1.91
CA GLN A 7 -14.33 14.50 -1.67
C GLN A 7 -13.73 15.90 -1.80
N ASP A 8 -14.21 16.70 -2.77
CA ASP A 8 -13.74 18.08 -2.95
C ASP A 8 -14.12 18.95 -1.75
N LEU A 9 -15.29 18.71 -1.16
CA LEU A 9 -15.70 19.39 0.06
C LEU A 9 -14.85 18.96 1.28
N LYS A 10 -14.54 17.66 1.38
CA LYS A 10 -13.71 17.12 2.47
C LYS A 10 -12.29 17.65 2.46
N SER A 11 -11.72 17.92 1.26
CA SER A 11 -10.36 18.42 1.08
C SER A 11 -10.17 19.90 1.41
N LYS A 12 -11.28 20.66 1.50
CA LYS A 12 -11.24 22.10 1.81
C LYS A 12 -10.72 22.37 3.24
N ALA A 13 -9.91 23.41 3.37
CA ALA A 13 -9.51 23.93 4.66
C ALA A 13 -10.75 24.43 5.45
N PRO A 14 -10.73 24.43 6.80
CA PRO A 14 -11.90 24.85 7.59
C PRO A 14 -12.43 26.24 7.23
N MET A 15 -11.55 27.20 6.93
CA MET A 15 -11.96 28.54 6.50
C MET A 15 -12.59 28.57 5.10
N GLU A 16 -12.08 27.78 4.17
CA GLU A 16 -12.66 27.64 2.83
C GLU A 16 -14.01 26.95 2.86
N LEU A 17 -14.16 25.95 3.74
CA LEU A 17 -15.42 25.26 3.94
C LEU A 17 -16.48 26.18 4.57
N LEU A 18 -16.08 27.05 5.49
CA LEU A 18 -16.94 28.08 6.08
C LEU A 18 -17.40 29.10 5.03
N ALA A 19 -16.48 29.64 4.23
CA ALA A 19 -16.80 30.56 3.15
C ALA A 19 -17.76 29.92 2.13
N PHE A 20 -17.52 28.66 1.77
CA PHE A 20 -18.42 27.89 0.90
C PHE A 20 -19.82 27.72 1.49
N ALA A 21 -19.90 27.47 2.81
CA ALA A 21 -21.18 27.36 3.51
C ALA A 21 -21.97 28.67 3.52
N GLU A 22 -21.28 29.80 3.75
CA GLU A 22 -21.87 31.14 3.72
C GLU A 22 -22.37 31.50 2.31
N GLU A 23 -21.59 31.18 1.27
CA GLU A 23 -22.02 31.37 -0.13
C GLU A 23 -23.30 30.59 -0.47
N HIS A 24 -23.49 29.45 0.17
CA HIS A 24 -24.70 28.63 -0.02
C HIS A 24 -25.79 28.85 1.02
N GLU A 25 -25.68 29.93 1.80
CA GLU A 25 -26.69 30.37 2.80
C GLU A 25 -26.97 29.33 3.88
N VAL A 26 -25.93 28.65 4.37
CA VAL A 26 -26.03 27.76 5.54
C VAL A 26 -26.11 28.60 6.80
N GLU A 27 -27.23 28.50 7.52
CA GLU A 27 -27.44 29.22 8.77
C GLU A 27 -26.47 28.73 9.87
N ASN A 28 -25.99 29.67 10.68
CA ASN A 28 -25.08 29.41 11.83
C ASN A 28 -23.81 28.64 11.51
N ALA A 29 -23.30 28.73 10.28
CA ALA A 29 -22.12 28.00 9.81
C ALA A 29 -20.88 28.18 10.70
N SER A 30 -20.64 29.39 11.20
CA SER A 30 -19.48 29.72 12.04
C SER A 30 -19.46 29.07 13.41
N THR A 31 -20.60 28.55 13.89
CA THR A 31 -20.71 27.90 15.21
C THR A 31 -20.64 26.38 15.15
N MET A 32 -20.65 25.82 13.94
CA MET A 32 -20.67 24.36 13.70
C MET A 32 -19.27 23.77 13.70
N ARG A 33 -19.16 22.54 14.19
CA ARG A 33 -17.96 21.72 13.99
C ARG A 33 -17.84 21.31 12.52
N LYS A 34 -16.63 21.01 12.03
CA LYS A 34 -16.38 20.66 10.62
C LYS A 34 -17.34 19.62 10.07
N GLN A 35 -17.65 18.57 10.82
CA GLN A 35 -18.61 17.53 10.41
C GLN A 35 -20.05 18.03 10.32
N GLU A 36 -20.50 18.80 11.31
CA GLU A 36 -21.84 19.40 11.34
C GLU A 36 -22.01 20.40 10.18
N LEU A 37 -20.97 21.20 9.94
CA LEU A 37 -20.92 22.15 8.83
C LEU A 37 -21.00 21.43 7.49
N MET A 38 -20.24 20.36 7.29
CA MET A 38 -20.26 19.58 6.07
C MET A 38 -21.64 18.98 5.82
N PHE A 39 -22.25 18.42 6.87
CA PHE A 39 -23.60 17.86 6.78
C PHE A 39 -24.64 18.93 6.42
N ALA A 40 -24.59 20.11 7.03
CA ALA A 40 -25.45 21.25 6.73
C ALA A 40 -25.29 21.72 5.29
N ILE A 41 -24.05 21.82 4.79
CA ILE A 41 -23.76 22.15 3.39
C ILE A 41 -24.41 21.16 2.44
N LEU A 42 -24.21 19.86 2.67
CA LEU A 42 -24.76 18.81 1.81
C LEU A 42 -26.29 18.80 1.81
N LYS A 43 -26.91 19.05 2.95
CA LYS A 43 -28.36 19.18 3.05
C LYS A 43 -28.87 20.39 2.26
N GLN A 44 -28.18 21.51 2.34
CA GLN A 44 -28.54 22.73 1.60
C GLN A 44 -28.34 22.56 0.08
N LEU A 45 -27.26 21.91 -0.35
CA LEU A 45 -27.03 21.59 -1.76
C LEU A 45 -28.11 20.67 -2.31
N ALA A 46 -28.50 19.65 -1.55
CA ALA A 46 -29.56 18.74 -1.94
C ALA A 46 -30.94 19.44 -2.06
N SER A 47 -31.23 20.46 -1.22
CA SER A 47 -32.45 21.26 -1.32
C SER A 47 -32.50 22.16 -2.56
N ARG A 48 -31.37 22.40 -3.20
CA ARG A 48 -31.23 23.20 -4.44
C ARG A 48 -31.08 22.36 -5.70
N ASP A 49 -31.45 21.07 -5.65
CA ASP A 49 -31.33 20.11 -6.76
C ASP A 49 -29.89 19.99 -7.34
N ILE A 50 -28.89 20.18 -6.48
CA ILE A 50 -27.49 19.93 -6.84
C ILE A 50 -27.19 18.47 -6.57
N GLU A 51 -26.68 17.77 -7.59
CA GLU A 51 -26.30 16.37 -7.47
C GLU A 51 -25.00 16.22 -6.66
N ILE A 52 -25.02 15.37 -5.66
CA ILE A 52 -23.86 15.08 -4.81
C ILE A 52 -23.32 13.72 -5.18
N ILE A 53 -22.06 13.68 -5.58
CA ILE A 53 -21.34 12.47 -5.91
C ILE A 53 -20.48 12.04 -4.73
N GLY A 54 -20.72 10.83 -4.24
CA GLY A 54 -19.92 10.19 -3.19
C GLY A 54 -19.07 9.05 -3.74
N GLU A 55 -17.91 8.85 -3.14
CA GLU A 55 -16.98 7.78 -3.44
C GLU A 55 -16.51 7.12 -2.15
N GLY A 56 -16.26 5.82 -2.22
CA GLY A 56 -15.66 5.06 -1.13
C GLY A 56 -15.46 3.61 -1.48
N VAL A 57 -14.83 2.88 -0.58
CA VAL A 57 -14.64 1.43 -0.69
C VAL A 57 -15.70 0.73 0.12
N ILE A 58 -16.47 -0.16 -0.52
CA ILE A 58 -17.57 -0.84 0.16
C ILE A 58 -17.05 -1.89 1.16
N GLU A 59 -17.61 -1.85 2.35
CA GLU A 59 -17.58 -2.94 3.31
C GLU A 59 -18.99 -3.52 3.42
N VAL A 60 -19.13 -4.78 3.01
CA VAL A 60 -20.41 -5.51 3.11
C VAL A 60 -20.49 -6.18 4.46
N LEU A 61 -21.52 -5.87 5.22
CA LEU A 61 -21.74 -6.43 6.56
C LEU A 61 -22.52 -7.76 6.51
N LEU A 62 -22.46 -8.50 7.60
CA LEU A 62 -23.12 -9.81 7.71
C LEU A 62 -24.63 -9.77 7.44
N ASP A 63 -25.28 -8.64 7.76
CA ASP A 63 -26.71 -8.45 7.52
C ASP A 63 -27.07 -8.17 6.05
N GLY A 64 -26.06 -8.14 5.18
CA GLY A 64 -26.22 -8.02 3.73
C GLY A 64 -26.31 -6.58 3.20
N PHE A 65 -26.34 -5.56 4.05
CA PHE A 65 -26.12 -4.17 3.63
C PHE A 65 -24.65 -3.77 3.77
N GLY A 66 -24.26 -2.61 3.27
CA GLY A 66 -22.88 -2.15 3.32
C GLY A 66 -22.76 -0.65 3.50
N PHE A 67 -21.51 -0.24 3.70
CA PHE A 67 -21.12 1.17 3.75
C PHE A 67 -19.94 1.43 2.84
N LEU A 68 -19.93 2.57 2.16
CA LEU A 68 -18.75 3.09 1.51
C LEU A 68 -17.87 3.76 2.56
N ARG A 69 -16.68 3.18 2.78
CA ARG A 69 -15.68 3.68 3.72
C ARG A 69 -14.73 4.64 3.01
N SER A 70 -14.33 5.69 3.71
CA SER A 70 -13.42 6.69 3.16
C SER A 70 -11.96 6.34 3.42
N PRO A 71 -11.06 6.51 2.43
CA PRO A 71 -9.62 6.40 2.65
C PRO A 71 -9.10 7.45 3.63
N ASP A 72 -9.73 8.62 3.73
CA ASP A 72 -9.36 9.68 4.68
C ASP A 72 -9.58 9.26 6.14
N ALA A 73 -10.50 8.32 6.37
CA ALA A 73 -10.74 7.68 7.66
C ALA A 73 -10.05 6.31 7.79
N ASN A 74 -9.07 6.03 6.95
CA ASN A 74 -8.37 4.74 6.91
C ASN A 74 -9.33 3.54 6.79
N TYR A 75 -10.42 3.71 6.05
CA TYR A 75 -11.50 2.72 5.86
C TYR A 75 -12.21 2.27 7.14
N LEU A 76 -12.07 3.00 8.21
CA LEU A 76 -12.78 2.72 9.46
C LEU A 76 -14.20 3.29 9.42
N ALA A 77 -15.09 2.67 10.20
CA ALA A 77 -16.46 3.14 10.35
C ALA A 77 -16.49 4.57 10.89
N GLY A 78 -17.28 5.42 10.25
CA GLY A 78 -17.43 6.82 10.62
C GLY A 78 -18.82 7.37 10.30
N PRO A 79 -19.15 8.56 10.81
CA PRO A 79 -20.45 9.20 10.57
C PRO A 79 -20.65 9.64 9.13
N ASP A 80 -19.57 9.77 8.37
CA ASP A 80 -19.56 10.20 6.96
C ASP A 80 -19.71 9.04 5.97
N ASP A 81 -19.90 7.82 6.47
CA ASP A 81 -20.05 6.64 5.62
C ASP A 81 -21.37 6.71 4.85
N ILE A 82 -21.33 6.14 3.64
CA ILE A 82 -22.48 6.14 2.74
C ILE A 82 -23.12 4.76 2.77
N TYR A 83 -24.39 4.71 3.13
CA TYR A 83 -25.17 3.47 3.19
C TYR A 83 -25.43 2.91 1.78
N VAL A 84 -25.27 1.60 1.64
CA VAL A 84 -25.58 0.84 0.42
C VAL A 84 -26.56 -0.28 0.77
N SER A 85 -27.69 -0.30 0.07
CA SER A 85 -28.76 -1.27 0.35
C SER A 85 -28.39 -2.70 -0.09
N PRO A 86 -28.96 -3.74 0.55
CA PRO A 86 -28.78 -5.13 0.13
C PRO A 86 -29.21 -5.38 -1.32
N THR A 87 -30.24 -4.68 -1.78
CA THR A 87 -30.74 -4.80 -3.16
C THR A 87 -29.71 -4.30 -4.18
N GLN A 88 -29.06 -3.17 -3.90
CA GLN A 88 -27.99 -2.64 -4.76
C GLN A 88 -26.79 -3.57 -4.78
N ILE A 89 -26.37 -4.08 -3.61
CA ILE A 89 -25.25 -5.02 -3.47
C ILE A 89 -25.49 -6.27 -4.32
N ARG A 90 -26.65 -6.89 -4.21
CA ARG A 90 -27.02 -8.09 -4.99
C ARG A 90 -27.13 -7.81 -6.49
N ARG A 91 -27.81 -6.72 -6.85
CA ARG A 91 -28.03 -6.37 -8.27
C ARG A 91 -26.72 -6.09 -8.98
N LEU A 92 -25.78 -5.41 -8.35
CA LEU A 92 -24.49 -5.01 -8.94
C LEU A 92 -23.36 -6.01 -8.66
N GLY A 93 -23.62 -7.03 -7.83
CA GLY A 93 -22.60 -7.99 -7.43
C GLY A 93 -21.45 -7.38 -6.63
N LEU A 94 -21.74 -6.36 -5.81
CA LEU A 94 -20.73 -5.67 -5.01
C LEU A 94 -20.15 -6.59 -3.94
N ARG A 95 -18.86 -6.50 -3.77
CA ARG A 95 -18.10 -7.24 -2.74
C ARG A 95 -17.24 -6.28 -1.95
N THR A 96 -16.95 -6.64 -0.70
CA THR A 96 -16.00 -5.86 0.12
C THR A 96 -14.71 -5.62 -0.64
N GLY A 97 -14.25 -4.37 -0.64
CA GLY A 97 -13.08 -3.91 -1.37
C GLY A 97 -13.38 -3.21 -2.71
N ASP A 98 -14.59 -3.32 -3.26
CA ASP A 98 -14.95 -2.58 -4.46
C ASP A 98 -14.96 -1.07 -4.20
N THR A 99 -14.30 -0.31 -5.06
CA THR A 99 -14.35 1.17 -5.06
C THR A 99 -15.56 1.61 -5.86
N VAL A 100 -16.49 2.29 -5.21
CA VAL A 100 -17.77 2.70 -5.79
C VAL A 100 -17.88 4.21 -5.79
N GLU A 101 -18.20 4.80 -6.94
CA GLU A 101 -18.58 6.20 -7.09
C GLU A 101 -20.02 6.28 -7.58
N GLY A 102 -20.80 7.16 -7.00
CA GLY A 102 -22.16 7.33 -7.43
C GLY A 102 -22.89 8.51 -6.78
N LEU A 103 -24.12 8.72 -7.25
CA LEU A 103 -25.02 9.73 -6.74
C LEU A 103 -25.52 9.31 -5.36
N ILE A 104 -25.44 10.24 -4.40
CA ILE A 104 -25.90 10.05 -3.02
C ILE A 104 -27.05 11.01 -2.69
N ARG A 105 -27.89 10.62 -1.73
CA ARG A 105 -28.94 11.46 -1.17
C ARG A 105 -28.71 11.75 0.31
N SER A 106 -29.24 12.85 0.76
CA SER A 106 -29.30 13.18 2.18
C SER A 106 -30.13 12.17 2.97
N PRO A 107 -29.80 11.98 4.27
CA PRO A 107 -30.61 11.18 5.17
C PRO A 107 -32.06 11.68 5.24
N LYS A 108 -33.01 10.76 5.26
CA LYS A 108 -34.43 11.06 5.58
C LYS A 108 -34.59 11.16 7.08
N GLU A 109 -35.79 11.59 7.50
CA GLU A 109 -36.17 11.62 8.92
C GLU A 109 -35.97 10.23 9.56
N GLY A 110 -35.20 10.16 10.64
CA GLY A 110 -34.81 8.90 11.30
C GLY A 110 -33.60 8.16 10.74
N GLU A 111 -33.06 8.58 9.60
CA GLU A 111 -31.80 8.02 9.04
C GLU A 111 -30.58 8.78 9.54
N ARG A 112 -29.48 8.09 9.74
CA ARG A 112 -28.21 8.68 10.22
C ARG A 112 -27.21 8.95 9.11
N TYR A 113 -27.28 8.22 7.99
CA TYR A 113 -26.26 8.21 6.94
C TYR A 113 -26.80 8.71 5.61
N PHE A 114 -25.93 9.29 4.80
CA PHE A 114 -26.19 9.45 3.37
C PHE A 114 -26.38 8.07 2.74
N ALA A 115 -27.20 8.00 1.72
CA ALA A 115 -27.49 6.75 1.02
C ALA A 115 -27.13 6.83 -0.47
N LEU A 116 -26.54 5.77 -0.98
CA LEU A 116 -26.24 5.63 -2.39
C LEU A 116 -27.57 5.47 -3.17
N LEU A 117 -27.77 6.32 -4.19
CA LEU A 117 -28.93 6.26 -5.09
C LEU A 117 -28.60 5.49 -6.35
N LYS A 118 -27.56 5.92 -7.06
CA LYS A 118 -27.16 5.38 -8.35
C LYS A 118 -25.66 5.21 -8.38
N VAL A 119 -25.20 4.07 -8.87
CA VAL A 119 -23.76 3.80 -9.07
C VAL A 119 -23.34 4.29 -10.45
N ASN A 120 -22.32 5.12 -10.51
CA ASN A 120 -21.72 5.62 -11.73
C ASN A 120 -20.58 4.73 -12.18
N THR A 121 -19.67 4.38 -11.26
CA THR A 121 -18.54 3.48 -11.56
C THR A 121 -18.29 2.50 -10.41
N ILE A 122 -17.74 1.34 -10.77
CA ILE A 122 -17.22 0.34 -9.83
C ILE A 122 -15.78 0.05 -10.25
N ASN A 123 -14.83 0.25 -9.34
CA ASN A 123 -13.40 0.11 -9.61
C ASN A 123 -12.95 0.91 -10.86
N PHE A 124 -13.51 2.13 -11.00
CA PHE A 124 -13.26 3.08 -12.10
C PHE A 124 -13.77 2.62 -13.49
N GLU A 125 -14.60 1.60 -13.55
CA GLU A 125 -15.22 1.10 -14.78
C GLU A 125 -16.75 1.19 -14.72
N ASP A 126 -17.39 1.09 -15.89
CA ASP A 126 -18.84 1.03 -15.99
C ASP A 126 -19.38 -0.21 -15.24
N PRO A 127 -20.44 -0.07 -14.41
CA PRO A 127 -21.00 -1.17 -13.64
C PRO A 127 -21.44 -2.38 -14.47
N GLU A 128 -21.82 -2.21 -15.73
CA GLU A 128 -22.22 -3.32 -16.61
C GLU A 128 -21.04 -4.24 -16.95
N ARG A 129 -19.82 -3.69 -17.05
CA ARG A 129 -18.60 -4.46 -17.33
C ARG A 129 -18.15 -5.32 -16.17
N VAL A 130 -18.53 -4.95 -14.95
CA VAL A 130 -18.09 -5.65 -13.71
C VAL A 130 -18.69 -7.05 -13.60
N ARG A 131 -19.87 -7.30 -14.15
CA ARG A 131 -20.58 -8.58 -14.04
C ARG A 131 -19.84 -9.80 -14.60
N HIS A 132 -18.86 -9.59 -15.46
CA HIS A 132 -18.12 -10.65 -16.14
C HIS A 132 -16.67 -10.81 -15.61
N LYS A 133 -16.34 -10.20 -14.49
CA LYS A 133 -14.98 -10.29 -13.91
C LYS A 133 -14.77 -11.64 -13.21
N VAL A 134 -13.58 -12.17 -13.38
CA VAL A 134 -13.13 -13.38 -12.69
C VAL A 134 -12.66 -13.01 -11.29
N ASN A 135 -13.07 -13.78 -10.30
CA ASN A 135 -12.63 -13.57 -8.92
C ASN A 135 -11.12 -13.77 -8.79
N PHE A 136 -10.47 -12.97 -7.95
CA PHE A 136 -9.02 -12.98 -7.74
C PHE A 136 -8.45 -14.38 -7.49
N ASP A 137 -9.12 -15.19 -6.68
CA ASP A 137 -8.67 -16.54 -6.33
C ASP A 137 -8.70 -17.52 -7.51
N ASN A 138 -9.44 -17.21 -8.57
CA ASN A 138 -9.55 -18.01 -9.79
C ASN A 138 -8.64 -17.53 -10.92
N LEU A 139 -7.91 -16.42 -10.70
CA LEU A 139 -6.95 -15.90 -11.68
C LEU A 139 -5.67 -16.75 -11.67
N THR A 140 -5.05 -16.90 -12.84
CA THR A 140 -3.85 -17.74 -13.02
C THR A 140 -2.60 -16.99 -12.56
N PRO A 141 -1.92 -17.46 -11.48
CA PRO A 141 -0.71 -16.79 -10.98
C PRO A 141 0.50 -17.12 -11.83
N LEU A 142 1.30 -16.11 -12.11
CA LEU A 142 2.59 -16.20 -12.79
C LEU A 142 3.72 -15.67 -11.90
N TYR A 143 4.95 -16.06 -12.26
CA TYR A 143 6.13 -15.38 -11.74
C TYR A 143 6.18 -13.93 -12.24
N PRO A 144 6.76 -12.98 -11.47
CA PRO A 144 7.05 -11.65 -11.96
C PRO A 144 7.93 -11.72 -13.21
N ASN A 145 7.48 -11.12 -14.31
CA ASN A 145 8.16 -11.09 -15.59
C ASN A 145 8.24 -9.69 -16.21
N GLU A 146 7.62 -8.71 -15.58
CA GLU A 146 7.71 -7.30 -15.93
C GLU A 146 8.37 -6.53 -14.80
N ARG A 147 9.50 -5.87 -15.11
CA ARG A 147 10.31 -5.17 -14.12
C ARG A 147 9.65 -3.88 -13.64
N LEU A 148 9.62 -3.67 -12.33
CA LEU A 148 9.39 -2.37 -11.71
C LEU A 148 10.74 -1.66 -11.54
N LYS A 149 11.15 -0.87 -12.55
CA LYS A 149 12.38 -0.08 -12.51
C LYS A 149 12.26 0.99 -11.42
N LEU A 150 13.15 0.96 -10.44
CA LEU A 150 13.16 1.92 -9.34
C LEU A 150 14.08 3.11 -9.60
N GLU A 151 15.10 2.94 -10.41
CA GLU A 151 16.01 4.02 -10.75
C GLU A 151 15.27 5.19 -11.40
N ILE A 152 15.42 6.38 -10.81
CA ILE A 152 14.95 7.63 -11.40
C ILE A 152 16.11 8.27 -12.14
N GLU A 153 15.92 8.58 -13.42
CA GLU A 153 16.94 9.20 -14.28
C GLU A 153 17.07 10.70 -13.97
N ASP A 154 17.67 11.01 -12.82
CA ASP A 154 17.99 12.36 -12.38
C ASP A 154 19.43 12.42 -11.89
N PRO A 155 20.35 13.03 -12.68
CA PRO A 155 21.77 13.11 -12.32
C PRO A 155 22.03 13.93 -11.04
N THR A 156 21.08 14.75 -10.61
CA THR A 156 21.22 15.60 -9.41
C THR A 156 20.87 14.84 -8.13
N ARG A 157 20.26 13.67 -8.26
CA ARG A 157 19.80 12.88 -7.12
C ARG A 157 20.97 12.26 -6.37
N LYS A 158 21.05 12.56 -5.08
CA LYS A 158 22.10 12.07 -4.20
C LYS A 158 21.82 10.71 -3.57
N ASP A 159 20.57 10.26 -3.66
CA ASP A 159 20.17 8.95 -3.13
C ASP A 159 20.40 7.84 -4.15
N PHE A 160 21.12 6.81 -3.74
CA PHE A 160 21.45 5.65 -4.56
C PHE A 160 20.58 4.42 -4.24
N SER A 161 19.64 4.52 -3.30
CA SER A 161 18.83 3.38 -2.82
C SER A 161 18.14 2.63 -3.97
N SER A 162 17.47 3.37 -4.84
CA SER A 162 16.76 2.78 -5.99
C SER A 162 17.71 2.11 -6.97
N ARG A 163 18.87 2.72 -7.23
CA ARG A 163 19.89 2.17 -8.11
C ARG A 163 20.51 0.89 -7.57
N VAL A 164 20.80 0.87 -6.25
CA VAL A 164 21.35 -0.31 -5.58
C VAL A 164 20.36 -1.47 -5.62
N ILE A 165 19.08 -1.22 -5.30
CA ILE A 165 18.04 -2.27 -5.36
C ILE A 165 17.92 -2.83 -6.76
N ASP A 166 17.87 -1.98 -7.78
CA ASP A 166 17.76 -2.40 -9.18
C ASP A 166 18.92 -3.28 -9.65
N VAL A 167 20.11 -3.07 -9.08
CA VAL A 167 21.30 -3.86 -9.40
C VAL A 167 21.35 -5.18 -8.63
N VAL A 168 20.91 -5.17 -7.37
CA VAL A 168 21.14 -6.28 -6.44
C VAL A 168 19.91 -7.18 -6.29
N ALA A 169 18.73 -6.59 -6.21
CA ALA A 169 17.47 -7.28 -5.98
C ALA A 169 16.36 -6.65 -6.83
N PRO A 170 16.39 -6.85 -8.16
CA PRO A 170 15.38 -6.29 -9.05
C PRO A 170 13.97 -6.76 -8.64
N ILE A 171 13.02 -5.84 -8.68
CA ILE A 171 11.63 -6.08 -8.31
C ILE A 171 10.78 -6.09 -9.57
N GLY A 172 9.86 -7.04 -9.66
CA GLY A 172 8.89 -7.14 -10.75
C GLY A 172 7.45 -6.97 -10.27
N LYS A 173 6.54 -6.70 -11.20
CA LYS A 173 5.10 -6.70 -10.96
C LYS A 173 4.67 -8.09 -10.49
N GLY A 174 3.99 -8.15 -9.34
CA GLY A 174 3.64 -9.42 -8.69
C GLY A 174 4.65 -9.93 -7.67
N GLN A 175 5.68 -9.17 -7.35
CA GLN A 175 6.73 -9.55 -6.40
C GLN A 175 6.20 -9.63 -4.97
N ARG A 176 6.65 -10.65 -4.24
CA ARG A 176 6.55 -10.74 -2.77
C ARG A 176 7.91 -10.42 -2.17
N ALA A 177 8.16 -9.15 -1.89
CA ALA A 177 9.46 -8.69 -1.40
C ALA A 177 9.43 -8.40 0.10
N LEU A 178 10.46 -8.87 0.81
CA LEU A 178 10.71 -8.51 2.20
C LEU A 178 11.89 -7.56 2.30
N ILE A 179 11.69 -6.45 2.99
CA ILE A 179 12.76 -5.59 3.47
C ILE A 179 13.04 -5.99 4.91
N VAL A 180 14.13 -6.70 5.11
CA VAL A 180 14.54 -7.20 6.43
C VAL A 180 15.33 -6.11 7.13
N ALA A 181 14.76 -5.54 8.19
CA ALA A 181 15.28 -4.33 8.80
C ALA A 181 15.53 -4.48 10.31
N PRO A 182 16.80 -4.46 10.74
CA PRO A 182 17.13 -4.15 12.12
C PRO A 182 16.72 -2.71 12.49
N PRO A 183 16.56 -2.38 13.79
CA PRO A 183 16.29 -1.02 14.22
C PRO A 183 17.34 -0.02 13.73
N ARG A 184 16.90 1.20 13.36
CA ARG A 184 17.75 2.33 12.98
C ARG A 184 18.61 2.12 11.74
N THR A 185 18.10 1.39 10.76
CA THR A 185 18.80 1.10 9.48
C THR A 185 18.29 1.91 8.28
N GLY A 186 17.45 2.93 8.51
CA GLY A 186 16.94 3.79 7.45
C GLY A 186 15.75 3.19 6.68
N LYS A 187 15.03 2.25 7.28
CA LYS A 187 13.87 1.56 6.69
C LYS A 187 12.82 2.52 6.10
N THR A 188 12.42 3.54 6.85
CA THR A 188 11.37 4.49 6.44
C THR A 188 11.78 5.30 5.22
N VAL A 189 13.02 5.81 5.21
CA VAL A 189 13.58 6.55 4.06
C VAL A 189 13.66 5.65 2.82
N LEU A 190 14.04 4.38 3.00
CA LEU A 190 14.07 3.42 1.89
C LEU A 190 12.69 3.20 1.29
N LEU A 191 11.66 3.05 2.10
CA LEU A 191 10.26 2.93 1.65
C LEU A 191 9.78 4.18 0.92
N GLN A 192 10.09 5.37 1.41
CA GLN A 192 9.78 6.63 0.75
C GLN A 192 10.43 6.71 -0.64
N ASN A 193 11.70 6.32 -0.75
CA ASN A 193 12.42 6.28 -2.01
C ASN A 193 11.80 5.28 -3.00
N ILE A 194 11.42 4.10 -2.54
CA ILE A 194 10.71 3.10 -3.37
C ILE A 194 9.35 3.66 -3.83
N ALA A 195 8.59 4.27 -2.94
CA ALA A 195 7.31 4.88 -3.28
C ALA A 195 7.44 5.98 -4.34
N GLN A 196 8.41 6.88 -4.19
CA GLN A 196 8.70 7.91 -5.18
C GLN A 196 9.12 7.33 -6.53
N SER A 197 9.94 6.27 -6.52
CA SER A 197 10.37 5.59 -7.73
C SER A 197 9.19 4.97 -8.48
N ILE A 198 8.28 4.31 -7.77
CA ILE A 198 7.10 3.70 -8.36
C ILE A 198 6.17 4.79 -8.95
N THR A 199 5.88 5.85 -8.21
CA THR A 199 4.99 6.91 -8.71
C THR A 199 5.58 7.70 -9.87
N THR A 200 6.90 7.81 -9.97
CA THR A 200 7.59 8.49 -11.06
C THR A 200 7.71 7.64 -12.31
N ASN A 201 8.16 6.40 -12.15
CA ASN A 201 8.47 5.52 -13.28
C ASN A 201 7.27 4.67 -13.74
N HIS A 202 6.32 4.41 -12.83
CA HIS A 202 5.16 3.53 -13.06
C HIS A 202 3.85 4.22 -12.65
N PRO A 203 3.47 5.32 -13.33
CA PRO A 203 2.23 6.05 -13.04
C PRO A 203 0.97 5.21 -13.29
N GLU A 204 1.08 4.13 -14.07
CA GLU A 204 0.02 3.15 -14.30
C GLU A 204 -0.30 2.30 -13.07
N CYS A 205 0.66 2.16 -12.14
CA CYS A 205 0.49 1.37 -10.94
C CYS A 205 -0.32 2.13 -9.89
N TYR A 206 -1.25 1.44 -9.26
CA TYR A 206 -1.97 1.95 -8.09
C TYR A 206 -1.16 1.67 -6.82
N LEU A 207 -0.60 2.72 -6.22
CA LEU A 207 0.24 2.60 -5.04
C LEU A 207 -0.56 2.81 -3.76
N ILE A 208 -0.48 1.85 -2.85
CA ILE A 208 -1.00 1.93 -1.49
C ILE A 208 0.16 1.75 -0.50
N VAL A 209 0.32 2.70 0.40
CA VAL A 209 1.23 2.58 1.54
C VAL A 209 0.40 2.26 2.77
N LEU A 210 0.62 1.11 3.36
CA LEU A 210 -0.07 0.63 4.55
C LEU A 210 0.87 0.64 5.76
N LEU A 211 0.57 1.51 6.72
CA LEU A 211 1.35 1.69 7.94
C LEU A 211 0.58 1.10 9.12
N ILE A 212 1.13 0.07 9.74
CA ILE A 212 0.52 -0.64 10.87
C ILE A 212 1.36 -0.47 12.13
N ASP A 213 0.74 0.05 13.19
CA ASP A 213 1.36 0.27 14.49
C ASP A 213 2.60 1.20 14.40
N GLU A 214 2.55 2.17 13.47
CA GLU A 214 3.56 3.21 13.30
C GLU A 214 3.19 4.47 14.08
N ARG A 215 4.16 5.38 14.22
CA ARG A 215 3.99 6.65 14.94
C ARG A 215 3.22 7.65 14.08
N PRO A 216 2.35 8.50 14.68
CA PRO A 216 1.60 9.52 13.94
C PRO A 216 2.48 10.47 13.12
N GLU A 217 3.66 10.84 13.63
CA GLU A 217 4.61 11.70 12.93
C GLU A 217 5.20 11.02 11.67
N GLU A 218 5.45 9.70 11.72
CA GLU A 218 5.92 8.93 10.58
C GLU A 218 4.82 8.78 9.51
N VAL A 219 3.57 8.65 9.93
CA VAL A 219 2.40 8.65 9.03
C VAL A 219 2.30 9.99 8.31
N THR A 220 2.39 11.10 9.03
CA THR A 220 2.32 12.45 8.44
C THR A 220 3.45 12.70 7.46
N ASP A 221 4.67 12.26 7.78
CA ASP A 221 5.82 12.38 6.91
C ASP A 221 5.63 11.58 5.60
N MET A 222 5.13 10.36 5.71
CA MET A 222 4.81 9.52 4.55
C MET A 222 3.72 10.16 3.67
N GLN A 223 2.65 10.68 4.27
CA GLN A 223 1.57 11.36 3.55
C GLN A 223 2.05 12.59 2.78
N ARG A 224 3.04 13.31 3.32
CA ARG A 224 3.62 14.50 2.66
C ARG A 224 4.62 14.17 1.57
N SER A 225 5.32 13.06 1.70
CA SER A 225 6.42 12.68 0.80
C SER A 225 5.99 11.77 -0.36
N VAL A 226 4.86 11.08 -0.25
CA VAL A 226 4.41 10.07 -1.22
C VAL A 226 3.16 10.53 -1.97
N LYS A 227 3.21 10.44 -3.29
CA LYS A 227 2.06 10.65 -4.17
C LYS A 227 1.33 9.30 -4.38
N GLY A 228 0.58 8.87 -3.40
CA GLY A 228 -0.16 7.62 -3.43
C GLY A 228 -1.18 7.61 -2.31
N GLU A 229 -1.91 6.52 -2.19
CA GLU A 229 -2.83 6.32 -1.10
C GLU A 229 -2.06 5.87 0.14
N VAL A 230 -2.10 6.66 1.22
CA VAL A 230 -1.50 6.30 2.51
C VAL A 230 -2.60 5.96 3.50
N VAL A 231 -2.62 4.72 3.94
CA VAL A 231 -3.58 4.18 4.91
C VAL A 231 -2.82 3.75 6.14
N SER A 232 -3.30 4.11 7.31
CA SER A 232 -2.58 3.86 8.56
C SER A 232 -3.49 3.43 9.69
N SER A 233 -2.90 2.69 10.62
CA SER A 233 -3.42 2.48 11.96
C SER A 233 -2.24 2.64 12.93
N THR A 234 -2.28 3.71 13.74
CA THR A 234 -1.16 4.13 14.59
C THR A 234 -1.07 3.32 15.88
N PHE A 235 0.07 3.40 16.57
CA PHE A 235 0.37 2.57 17.74
C PHE A 235 -0.59 2.76 18.93
N ASP A 236 -1.29 3.87 18.97
CA ASP A 236 -2.29 4.20 19.98
C ASP A 236 -3.66 3.54 19.73
N GLU A 237 -3.85 2.94 18.56
CA GLU A 237 -5.06 2.23 18.19
C GLU A 237 -5.02 0.74 18.62
N PRO A 238 -6.17 0.13 18.91
CA PRO A 238 -6.22 -1.28 19.30
C PRO A 238 -5.90 -2.22 18.12
N ALA A 239 -5.38 -3.41 18.42
CA ALA A 239 -4.99 -4.43 17.44
C ALA A 239 -6.12 -4.79 16.45
N VAL A 240 -7.37 -4.76 16.89
CA VAL A 240 -8.54 -5.01 16.03
C VAL A 240 -8.60 -4.02 14.86
N ARG A 241 -8.26 -2.75 15.08
CA ARG A 241 -8.22 -1.74 14.03
C ARG A 241 -7.09 -1.99 13.03
N HIS A 242 -5.91 -2.40 13.49
CA HIS A 242 -4.81 -2.79 12.62
C HIS A 242 -5.24 -3.89 11.63
N VAL A 243 -5.93 -4.90 12.13
CA VAL A 243 -6.45 -6.01 11.32
C VAL A 243 -7.52 -5.53 10.34
N GLN A 244 -8.50 -4.74 10.80
CA GLN A 244 -9.58 -4.22 9.94
C GLN A 244 -9.05 -3.40 8.77
N VAL A 245 -8.13 -2.48 9.04
CA VAL A 245 -7.49 -1.64 8.01
C VAL A 245 -6.75 -2.49 6.98
N ALA A 246 -5.95 -3.44 7.45
CA ALA A 246 -5.21 -4.33 6.57
C ALA A 246 -6.13 -5.19 5.69
N GLU A 247 -7.22 -5.71 6.24
CA GLU A 247 -8.19 -6.49 5.49
C GLU A 247 -8.92 -5.66 4.43
N MET A 248 -9.29 -4.42 4.74
CA MET A 248 -9.88 -3.52 3.75
C MET A 248 -8.91 -3.19 2.61
N VAL A 249 -7.66 -2.94 2.91
CA VAL A 249 -6.62 -2.65 1.91
C VAL A 249 -6.39 -3.85 0.98
N ILE A 250 -6.25 -5.05 1.51
CA ILE A 250 -6.01 -6.23 0.67
C ILE A 250 -7.22 -6.56 -0.21
N GLU A 251 -8.43 -6.44 0.31
CA GLU A 251 -9.63 -6.67 -0.47
C GLU A 251 -9.80 -5.62 -1.58
N LYS A 252 -9.51 -4.34 -1.30
CA LYS A 252 -9.45 -3.30 -2.33
C LYS A 252 -8.44 -3.65 -3.42
N ALA A 253 -7.23 -4.02 -3.03
CA ALA A 253 -6.17 -4.38 -3.97
C ALA A 253 -6.58 -5.55 -4.87
N LYS A 254 -7.18 -6.60 -4.31
CA LYS A 254 -7.69 -7.73 -5.09
C LYS A 254 -8.76 -7.33 -6.10
N ARG A 255 -9.69 -6.46 -5.70
CA ARG A 255 -10.74 -5.95 -6.62
C ARG A 255 -10.13 -5.18 -7.79
N LEU A 256 -9.15 -4.32 -7.52
CA LEU A 256 -8.46 -3.58 -8.59
C LEU A 256 -7.70 -4.53 -9.56
N VAL A 257 -7.06 -5.56 -9.04
CA VAL A 257 -6.37 -6.58 -9.87
C VAL A 257 -7.35 -7.36 -10.75
N GLU A 258 -8.53 -7.71 -10.25
CA GLU A 258 -9.59 -8.34 -11.03
C GLU A 258 -10.01 -7.48 -12.24
N HIS A 259 -9.80 -6.18 -12.17
CA HIS A 259 -10.02 -5.20 -13.26
C HIS A 259 -8.76 -4.96 -14.11
N GLY A 260 -7.77 -5.83 -14.04
CA GLY A 260 -6.56 -5.76 -14.85
C GLY A 260 -5.58 -4.66 -14.44
N ARG A 261 -5.70 -4.10 -13.23
CA ARG A 261 -4.81 -3.06 -12.74
C ARG A 261 -3.59 -3.65 -12.05
N ASP A 262 -2.48 -2.91 -12.15
CA ASP A 262 -1.26 -3.20 -11.41
C ASP A 262 -1.30 -2.45 -10.08
N VAL A 263 -1.31 -3.19 -8.98
CA VAL A 263 -1.36 -2.63 -7.62
C VAL A 263 -0.07 -2.93 -6.89
N VAL A 264 0.47 -1.94 -6.21
CA VAL A 264 1.65 -2.07 -5.34
C VAL A 264 1.27 -1.68 -3.93
N ILE A 265 1.47 -2.58 -2.98
CA ILE A 265 1.32 -2.31 -1.54
C ILE A 265 2.71 -2.25 -0.91
N LEU A 266 3.03 -1.13 -0.28
CA LEU A 266 4.16 -1.00 0.63
C LEU A 266 3.63 -1.15 2.06
N LEU A 267 4.00 -2.22 2.75
CA LEU A 267 3.54 -2.53 4.11
C LEU A 267 4.65 -2.31 5.13
N ASP A 268 4.43 -1.41 6.04
CA ASP A 268 5.30 -1.20 7.20
C ASP A 268 4.50 -1.39 8.50
N SER A 269 4.57 -2.51 9.17
CA SER A 269 5.38 -3.68 8.92
C SER A 269 4.55 -4.97 9.00
N ILE A 270 4.99 -6.00 8.32
CA ILE A 270 4.37 -7.35 8.41
C ILE A 270 4.54 -7.95 9.81
N THR A 271 5.63 -7.62 10.50
CA THR A 271 5.89 -8.05 11.88
C THR A 271 4.81 -7.53 12.83
N ARG A 272 4.48 -6.25 12.74
CA ARG A 272 3.45 -5.63 13.59
C ARG A 272 2.05 -6.09 13.21
N LEU A 273 1.79 -6.31 11.93
CA LEU A 273 0.55 -6.94 11.48
C LEU A 273 0.41 -8.35 12.05
N GLY A 274 1.47 -9.16 12.03
CA GLY A 274 1.50 -10.48 12.65
C GLY A 274 1.21 -10.44 14.15
N ARG A 275 1.77 -9.49 14.87
CA ARG A 275 1.47 -9.26 16.30
C ARG A 275 -0.01 -8.91 16.53
N ALA A 276 -0.56 -8.04 15.70
CA ALA A 276 -1.97 -7.65 15.79
C ALA A 276 -2.89 -8.85 15.60
N TYR A 277 -2.64 -9.67 14.61
CA TYR A 277 -3.39 -10.91 14.41
C TYR A 277 -3.23 -11.89 15.57
N ASN A 278 -2.04 -12.00 16.15
CA ASN A 278 -1.82 -12.85 17.33
C ASN A 278 -2.65 -12.40 18.54
N THR A 279 -2.91 -11.10 18.66
CA THR A 279 -3.76 -10.54 19.71
C THR A 279 -5.26 -10.77 19.46
N VAL A 280 -5.69 -10.71 18.21
CA VAL A 280 -7.11 -10.70 17.81
C VAL A 280 -7.66 -12.10 17.57
N VAL A 281 -6.83 -13.03 17.09
CA VAL A 281 -7.28 -14.40 16.77
C VAL A 281 -7.64 -15.14 18.05
N PRO A 282 -8.80 -15.85 18.07
CA PRO A 282 -9.15 -16.71 19.19
C PRO A 282 -8.07 -17.74 19.46
N SER A 283 -7.75 -17.96 20.73
CA SER A 283 -6.71 -18.91 21.13
C SER A 283 -7.03 -20.31 20.63
N SER A 284 -6.08 -20.93 19.93
CA SER A 284 -6.16 -22.33 19.48
C SER A 284 -5.86 -23.33 20.60
N GLY A 285 -5.36 -22.84 21.75
CA GLY A 285 -4.82 -23.67 22.82
C GLY A 285 -3.42 -24.22 22.52
N LYS A 286 -2.85 -23.95 21.35
CA LYS A 286 -1.49 -24.33 20.93
C LYS A 286 -0.65 -23.09 20.69
N VAL A 287 0.29 -22.84 21.58
CA VAL A 287 1.20 -21.69 21.49
C VAL A 287 2.57 -22.17 21.02
N LEU A 288 3.06 -21.56 19.96
CA LEU A 288 4.40 -21.80 19.42
C LEU A 288 5.46 -21.04 20.26
N THR A 289 6.72 -21.32 19.99
CA THR A 289 7.83 -20.55 20.57
C THR A 289 7.63 -19.05 20.34
N GLY A 290 7.96 -18.23 21.35
CA GLY A 290 7.78 -16.78 21.26
C GLY A 290 6.37 -16.25 21.56
N GLY A 291 5.44 -17.12 21.99
CA GLY A 291 4.08 -16.72 22.36
C GLY A 291 3.13 -16.50 21.18
N VAL A 292 3.43 -17.09 20.02
CA VAL A 292 2.60 -17.00 18.81
C VAL A 292 1.59 -18.14 18.80
N ASP A 293 0.30 -17.82 18.70
CA ASP A 293 -0.74 -18.84 18.52
C ASP A 293 -0.57 -19.55 17.17
N ALA A 294 -0.81 -20.85 17.14
CA ALA A 294 -0.61 -21.69 15.95
C ALA A 294 -1.42 -21.20 14.72
N ASN A 295 -2.56 -20.54 14.94
CA ASN A 295 -3.43 -20.03 13.88
C ASN A 295 -3.20 -18.55 13.56
N ALA A 296 -2.41 -17.84 14.37
CA ALA A 296 -2.29 -16.38 14.29
C ALA A 296 -1.74 -15.88 12.95
N LEU A 297 -0.78 -16.60 12.36
CA LEU A 297 -0.08 -16.16 11.15
C LEU A 297 -0.73 -16.61 9.84
N GLN A 298 -1.84 -17.35 9.86
CA GLN A 298 -2.51 -17.80 8.63
C GLN A 298 -3.02 -16.60 7.79
N ARG A 299 -3.72 -15.66 8.42
CA ARG A 299 -4.26 -14.48 7.70
C ARG A 299 -3.17 -13.55 7.19
N PRO A 300 -2.15 -13.15 8.00
CA PRO A 300 -1.03 -12.37 7.48
C PRO A 300 -0.25 -13.08 6.37
N LYS A 301 -0.11 -14.42 6.43
CA LYS A 301 0.48 -15.19 5.33
C LYS A 301 -0.38 -15.15 4.06
N ARG A 302 -1.70 -15.21 4.17
CA ARG A 302 -2.61 -15.04 3.04
C ARG A 302 -2.52 -13.61 2.47
N PHE A 303 -2.40 -12.61 3.33
CA PHE A 303 -2.18 -11.23 2.91
C PHE A 303 -0.92 -11.12 2.04
N PHE A 304 0.23 -11.51 2.58
CA PHE A 304 1.50 -11.44 1.86
C PHE A 304 1.56 -12.38 0.66
N GLY A 305 1.01 -13.58 0.81
CA GLY A 305 0.92 -14.59 -0.26
C GLY A 305 -0.05 -14.23 -1.39
N ALA A 306 -0.90 -13.21 -1.23
CA ALA A 306 -1.76 -12.73 -2.29
C ALA A 306 -0.98 -12.05 -3.44
N ALA A 307 0.23 -11.54 -3.17
CA ALA A 307 1.06 -10.94 -4.20
C ALA A 307 1.40 -11.94 -5.30
N ARG A 308 1.05 -11.59 -6.53
CA ARG A 308 1.25 -12.39 -7.73
C ARG A 308 1.12 -11.56 -9.01
N ASN A 309 1.79 -11.99 -10.05
CA ASN A 309 1.49 -11.56 -11.41
C ASN A 309 0.38 -12.44 -11.97
N ILE A 310 -0.46 -11.93 -12.84
CA ILE A 310 -1.67 -12.60 -13.34
C ILE A 310 -1.60 -12.74 -14.86
N GLU A 311 -1.87 -13.95 -15.37
CA GLU A 311 -1.86 -14.24 -16.81
C GLU A 311 -2.92 -13.47 -17.57
N GLU A 312 -4.10 -13.33 -16.99
CA GLU A 312 -5.24 -12.61 -17.57
C GLU A 312 -5.08 -11.09 -17.55
N GLY A 313 -4.04 -10.59 -16.92
CA GLY A 313 -3.70 -9.17 -16.78
C GLY A 313 -3.84 -8.65 -15.36
N GLY A 314 -3.11 -7.59 -15.08
CA GLY A 314 -2.98 -7.03 -13.75
C GLY A 314 -1.94 -7.76 -12.89
N SER A 315 -1.60 -7.16 -11.77
CA SER A 315 -0.66 -7.72 -10.80
C SER A 315 -0.88 -7.14 -9.42
N LEU A 316 -0.51 -7.91 -8.40
CA LEU A 316 -0.42 -7.44 -7.03
C LEU A 316 1.01 -7.64 -6.54
N THR A 317 1.69 -6.53 -6.29
CA THR A 317 3.04 -6.49 -5.71
C THR A 317 2.94 -6.08 -4.25
N ILE A 318 3.58 -6.83 -3.36
CA ILE A 318 3.66 -6.47 -1.94
C ILE A 318 5.12 -6.40 -1.53
N ILE A 319 5.54 -5.22 -1.07
CA ILE A 319 6.86 -4.97 -0.49
C ILE A 319 6.64 -4.67 0.99
N ALA A 320 6.96 -5.64 1.84
CA ALA A 320 6.72 -5.56 3.27
C ALA A 320 8.01 -5.47 4.06
N THR A 321 8.03 -4.65 5.10
CA THR A 321 9.13 -4.63 6.05
C THR A 321 8.95 -5.71 7.11
N ALA A 322 10.03 -6.43 7.41
CA ALA A 322 10.11 -7.39 8.50
C ALA A 322 11.16 -6.90 9.50
N LEU A 323 10.76 -6.78 10.76
CA LEU A 323 11.63 -6.30 11.84
C LEU A 323 12.41 -7.45 12.43
N ILE A 324 13.72 -7.30 12.54
CA ILE A 324 14.63 -8.24 13.18
C ILE A 324 15.46 -7.54 14.25
N ASP A 325 16.16 -8.32 15.08
CA ASP A 325 17.05 -7.82 16.15
C ASP A 325 16.33 -6.84 17.10
N THR A 326 15.05 -7.04 17.32
CA THR A 326 14.23 -6.21 18.23
C THR A 326 14.32 -6.66 19.70
N GLY A 327 14.99 -7.78 19.96
CA GLY A 327 15.00 -8.43 21.26
C GLY A 327 13.73 -9.24 21.58
N SER A 328 12.78 -9.31 20.67
CA SER A 328 11.53 -10.07 20.80
C SER A 328 11.61 -11.41 20.11
N ARG A 329 11.45 -12.51 20.85
CA ARG A 329 11.32 -13.84 20.27
C ARG A 329 10.10 -14.00 19.38
N MET A 330 9.02 -13.29 19.65
CA MET A 330 7.84 -13.26 18.79
C MET A 330 8.19 -12.75 17.39
N ASP A 331 8.97 -11.67 17.30
CA ASP A 331 9.39 -11.10 16.01
C ASP A 331 10.28 -12.03 15.23
N GLU A 332 11.17 -12.78 15.90
CA GLU A 332 11.99 -13.80 15.25
C GLU A 332 11.13 -14.91 14.63
N VAL A 333 10.13 -15.41 15.35
CA VAL A 333 9.20 -16.42 14.86
C VAL A 333 8.40 -15.89 13.68
N ILE A 334 7.87 -14.67 13.78
CA ILE A 334 7.13 -14.04 12.69
C ILE A 334 8.01 -13.91 11.44
N PHE A 335 9.24 -13.43 11.60
CA PHE A 335 10.19 -13.31 10.48
C PHE A 335 10.47 -14.64 9.79
N GLU A 336 10.79 -15.68 10.56
CA GLU A 336 11.07 -17.01 9.99
C GLU A 336 9.87 -17.59 9.23
N GLU A 337 8.65 -17.33 9.70
CA GLU A 337 7.42 -17.77 9.04
C GLU A 337 7.18 -17.04 7.70
N PHE A 338 7.56 -15.77 7.58
CA PHE A 338 7.41 -15.00 6.33
C PHE A 338 8.57 -15.16 5.36
N LYS A 339 9.78 -15.43 5.85
CA LYS A 339 10.96 -15.64 5.03
C LYS A 339 10.76 -16.70 3.94
N GLY A 340 10.07 -17.79 4.27
CA GLY A 340 9.74 -18.84 3.31
C GLY A 340 8.64 -18.46 2.29
N THR A 341 7.88 -17.41 2.54
CA THR A 341 6.78 -16.98 1.68
C THR A 341 7.23 -15.97 0.61
N GLY A 342 8.23 -15.17 0.90
CA GLY A 342 8.78 -14.18 -0.01
C GLY A 342 9.60 -14.77 -1.15
N ASN A 343 9.69 -14.03 -2.26
CA ASN A 343 10.52 -14.37 -3.42
C ASN A 343 11.55 -13.28 -3.78
N SER A 344 11.68 -12.27 -2.93
CA SER A 344 12.74 -11.25 -2.99
C SER A 344 13.05 -10.77 -1.58
N GLU A 345 14.32 -10.56 -1.28
CA GLU A 345 14.78 -10.06 0.02
C GLU A 345 15.75 -8.91 -0.17
N ILE A 346 15.47 -7.79 0.51
CA ILE A 346 16.37 -6.65 0.65
C ILE A 346 16.75 -6.58 2.13
N ILE A 347 17.99 -6.95 2.43
CA ILE A 347 18.45 -7.08 3.81
C ILE A 347 19.20 -5.82 4.19
N LEU A 348 18.74 -5.14 5.23
CA LEU A 348 19.45 -4.00 5.82
C LEU A 348 20.40 -4.48 6.91
N ASP A 349 21.56 -3.85 7.01
CA ASP A 349 22.59 -4.20 7.97
C ASP A 349 22.90 -3.05 8.92
N ARG A 350 22.89 -3.36 10.23
CA ARG A 350 23.13 -2.36 11.27
C ARG A 350 24.57 -1.85 11.28
N LYS A 351 25.55 -2.68 10.96
CA LYS A 351 26.97 -2.26 10.93
C LYS A 351 27.21 -1.23 9.84
N VAL A 352 26.52 -1.35 8.70
CA VAL A 352 26.57 -0.37 7.61
C VAL A 352 25.93 0.95 8.07
N ALA A 353 24.76 0.89 8.68
CA ALA A 353 24.07 2.07 9.22
C ALA A 353 24.86 2.78 10.33
N ASP A 354 25.51 2.04 11.23
CA ASP A 354 26.34 2.59 12.30
C ASP A 354 27.54 3.39 11.74
N LYS A 355 28.04 3.02 10.56
CA LYS A 355 29.05 3.78 9.81
C LYS A 355 28.48 4.94 8.98
N ARG A 356 27.16 5.20 9.10
CA ARG A 356 26.46 6.25 8.34
C ARG A 356 26.53 6.08 6.82
N VAL A 357 26.65 4.85 6.36
CA VAL A 357 26.55 4.50 4.92
C VAL A 357 25.10 4.15 4.61
N PHE A 358 24.48 4.88 3.69
CA PHE A 358 23.10 4.67 3.25
C PHE A 358 23.00 4.65 1.72
N PRO A 359 22.19 3.73 1.14
CA PRO A 359 21.33 2.74 1.81
C PRO A 359 22.16 1.69 2.56
N ALA A 360 21.70 1.31 3.75
CA ALA A 360 22.40 0.33 4.59
C ALA A 360 22.08 -1.12 4.16
N ILE A 361 22.18 -1.40 2.87
CA ILE A 361 21.80 -2.70 2.28
C ILE A 361 22.99 -3.66 2.34
N ASP A 362 22.75 -4.86 2.86
CA ASP A 362 23.66 -6.00 2.67
C ASP A 362 23.47 -6.56 1.27
N ILE A 363 24.32 -6.13 0.35
CA ILE A 363 24.20 -6.48 -1.07
C ILE A 363 24.60 -7.91 -1.38
N THR A 364 25.30 -8.58 -0.48
CA THR A 364 25.71 -9.98 -0.68
C THR A 364 24.62 -10.96 -0.30
N ARG A 365 23.73 -10.58 0.63
CA ARG A 365 22.62 -11.40 1.10
C ARG A 365 21.28 -11.03 0.51
N SER A 366 21.18 -9.87 -0.16
CA SER A 366 19.97 -9.43 -0.85
C SER A 366 19.88 -10.05 -2.24
N GLY A 367 18.66 -10.29 -2.73
CA GLY A 367 18.45 -10.85 -4.06
C GLY A 367 16.98 -11.18 -4.35
N THR A 368 16.72 -11.49 -5.61
CA THR A 368 15.40 -11.85 -6.12
C THR A 368 15.45 -13.22 -6.77
N ARG A 369 14.48 -14.07 -6.46
CA ARG A 369 14.31 -15.36 -7.13
C ARG A 369 13.78 -15.14 -8.55
N LYS A 370 14.24 -15.97 -9.50
CA LYS A 370 13.84 -15.87 -10.91
C LYS A 370 14.11 -14.50 -11.54
N GLU A 371 15.20 -13.85 -11.13
CA GLU A 371 15.59 -12.55 -11.66
C GLU A 371 15.88 -12.58 -13.18
N GLU A 372 16.18 -13.75 -13.73
CA GLU A 372 16.33 -13.98 -15.17
C GLU A 372 15.08 -13.64 -15.98
N LEU A 373 13.90 -13.59 -15.35
CA LEU A 373 12.66 -13.17 -15.98
C LEU A 373 12.49 -11.63 -16.01
N LEU A 374 13.26 -10.92 -15.19
CA LEU A 374 13.16 -9.47 -14.99
C LEU A 374 14.30 -8.69 -15.65
N VAL A 375 15.42 -9.34 -15.89
CA VAL A 375 16.67 -8.69 -16.35
C VAL A 375 17.09 -9.29 -17.68
N PRO A 376 17.48 -8.44 -18.68
CA PRO A 376 18.03 -8.92 -19.94
C PRO A 376 19.24 -9.81 -19.73
N PRO A 377 19.48 -10.83 -20.59
CA PRO A 377 20.55 -11.82 -20.37
C PRO A 377 21.98 -11.24 -20.35
N ASP A 378 22.23 -10.17 -21.07
CA ASP A 378 23.53 -9.46 -21.08
C ASP A 378 23.79 -8.74 -19.75
N ILE A 379 22.79 -8.04 -19.23
CA ILE A 379 22.86 -7.38 -17.92
C ILE A 379 22.96 -8.42 -16.80
N LEU A 380 22.21 -9.52 -16.89
CA LEU A 380 22.27 -10.59 -15.91
C LEU A 380 23.67 -11.20 -15.77
N LYS A 381 24.37 -11.41 -16.89
CA LYS A 381 25.76 -11.87 -16.88
C LYS A 381 26.68 -10.89 -16.13
N LYS A 382 26.53 -9.59 -16.36
CA LYS A 382 27.26 -8.54 -15.65
C LYS A 382 26.94 -8.51 -14.16
N MET A 383 25.68 -8.70 -13.78
CA MET A 383 25.29 -8.84 -12.37
C MET A 383 25.99 -10.03 -11.71
N TYR A 384 26.08 -11.17 -12.38
CA TYR A 384 26.81 -12.33 -11.84
C TYR A 384 28.30 -12.06 -11.67
N VAL A 385 28.95 -11.37 -12.62
CA VAL A 385 30.35 -10.94 -12.48
C VAL A 385 30.50 -10.00 -11.28
N LEU A 386 29.62 -9.01 -11.15
CA LEU A 386 29.61 -8.08 -10.02
C LEU A 386 29.50 -8.82 -8.68
N ARG A 387 28.59 -9.78 -8.55
CA ARG A 387 28.42 -10.58 -7.34
C ARG A 387 29.68 -11.36 -6.99
N ARG A 388 30.40 -11.91 -7.98
CA ARG A 388 31.67 -12.60 -7.74
C ARG A 388 32.75 -11.67 -7.18
N ILE A 389 32.74 -10.40 -7.59
CA ILE A 389 33.66 -9.37 -7.07
C ILE A 389 33.27 -9.00 -5.63
N LEU A 390 31.97 -8.85 -5.35
CA LEU A 390 31.47 -8.38 -4.07
C LEU A 390 31.45 -9.45 -2.97
N ASN A 391 31.19 -10.72 -3.32
CA ASN A 391 31.04 -11.81 -2.33
C ASN A 391 32.23 -12.01 -1.38
N PRO A 392 33.49 -11.88 -1.81
CA PRO A 392 34.62 -12.00 -0.89
C PRO A 392 34.81 -10.79 0.03
N MET A 393 34.14 -9.67 -0.25
CA MET A 393 34.24 -8.44 0.55
C MET A 393 33.37 -8.53 1.81
N GLY A 394 33.76 -7.82 2.86
CA GLY A 394 32.91 -7.58 4.00
C GLY A 394 31.69 -6.76 3.62
N THR A 395 30.58 -6.89 4.38
CA THR A 395 29.29 -6.22 4.06
C THR A 395 29.45 -4.72 3.84
N VAL A 396 30.23 -4.05 4.68
CA VAL A 396 30.46 -2.59 4.57
C VAL A 396 31.29 -2.26 3.33
N ASP A 397 32.36 -2.99 3.11
CA ASP A 397 33.28 -2.73 1.99
C ASP A 397 32.57 -2.99 0.66
N ALA A 398 31.71 -3.98 0.59
CA ALA A 398 30.95 -4.32 -0.59
C ALA A 398 29.98 -3.18 -1.00
N ILE A 399 29.21 -2.65 -0.05
CA ILE A 399 28.26 -1.54 -0.36
C ILE A 399 29.02 -0.24 -0.67
N GLU A 400 30.11 0.07 0.04
CA GLU A 400 30.93 1.25 -0.24
C GLU A 400 31.57 1.16 -1.64
N PHE A 401 32.07 -0.01 -2.01
CA PHE A 401 32.60 -0.25 -3.35
C PHE A 401 31.54 -0.04 -4.44
N LEU A 402 30.37 -0.67 -4.28
CA LEU A 402 29.28 -0.51 -5.24
C LEU A 402 28.85 0.95 -5.36
N MET A 403 28.64 1.63 -4.24
CA MET A 403 28.27 3.04 -4.25
C MET A 403 29.32 3.94 -4.88
N GLY A 404 30.60 3.64 -4.66
CA GLY A 404 31.71 4.33 -5.35
C GLY A 404 31.56 4.22 -6.87
N LYS A 405 31.36 3.02 -7.39
CA LYS A 405 31.14 2.78 -8.81
C LYS A 405 29.87 3.44 -9.38
N LEU A 406 28.79 3.45 -8.61
CA LEU A 406 27.58 4.14 -9.03
C LEU A 406 27.76 5.67 -9.09
N ARG A 407 28.59 6.26 -8.22
CA ARG A 407 28.94 7.68 -8.26
C ARG A 407 29.75 8.06 -9.51
N GLU A 408 30.62 7.17 -9.96
CA GLU A 408 31.41 7.34 -11.20
C GLU A 408 30.50 7.33 -12.45
N THR A 409 29.27 6.82 -12.35
CA THR A 409 28.32 6.67 -13.46
C THR A 409 26.99 7.39 -13.18
N PRO A 410 26.99 8.73 -13.10
CA PRO A 410 25.79 9.50 -12.69
C PRO A 410 24.64 9.41 -13.70
N LYS A 411 24.88 8.97 -14.93
CA LYS A 411 23.86 8.81 -15.97
C LYS A 411 22.95 7.60 -15.77
N GLY A 412 23.27 6.72 -14.80
CA GLY A 412 22.39 5.63 -14.40
C GLY A 412 23.02 4.23 -14.48
N ASN A 413 22.23 3.23 -14.18
CA ASN A 413 22.66 1.83 -14.13
C ASN A 413 23.03 1.26 -15.51
N ALA A 414 22.40 1.74 -16.58
CA ALA A 414 22.81 1.35 -17.94
C ALA A 414 24.29 1.71 -18.19
N THR A 415 24.68 2.96 -17.90
CA THR A 415 26.09 3.41 -18.03
C THR A 415 27.02 2.65 -17.08
N PHE A 416 26.55 2.32 -15.87
CA PHE A 416 27.32 1.51 -14.94
C PHE A 416 27.60 0.11 -15.52
N PHE A 417 26.61 -0.57 -16.06
CA PHE A 417 26.81 -1.87 -16.69
C PHE A 417 27.64 -1.80 -17.98
N ASP A 418 27.52 -0.73 -18.74
CA ASP A 418 28.37 -0.52 -19.94
C ASP A 418 29.83 -0.34 -19.56
N SER A 419 30.13 0.33 -18.45
CA SER A 419 31.50 0.48 -17.96
C SER A 419 32.18 -0.84 -17.56
N MET A 420 31.39 -1.90 -17.33
CA MET A 420 31.93 -3.23 -17.03
C MET A 420 32.44 -3.99 -18.29
N ASN A 421 32.27 -3.44 -19.48
CA ASN A 421 32.77 -4.04 -20.73
C ASN A 421 34.23 -3.60 -21.07
N THR A 422 34.77 -2.66 -20.32
CA THR A 422 36.13 -2.15 -20.43
C THR A 422 37.00 -2.71 -19.33
#